data_849ac5fb8254455a71617742086b5bf9
#
_entry.id   849ac5fb8254455a71617742086b5bf9
#
_cell.length_a   1.000
_cell.length_b   1.000
_cell.length_c   1.000
_cell.angle_alpha   90.00
_cell.angle_beta   90.00
_cell.angle_gamma   90.00
#
_symmetry.space_group_name_H-M   'P 1'
#
loop_
_entity.id
_entity.type
_entity.pdbx_description
1 polymer ?
#
loop_
_entity_poly.entity_id
_entity_poly.type
_entity_poly.pdbx_seq_one_letter_code
_entity_poly.pdbx_strand_id
1 'polypeptide(L)'
;MPSSDVEVVVVGGGAAGVAAARRFHDASVPCLLVEARPRLGGRAWTVTDQSGFALDLGCGWLHSADRNPWVAVAQAQGATIDKTPPPWMNRPLEASFPRSEHADFRKAFDEFYARLDEAARRETDAAASTLLDPKSRWNALLNAMSTYISGAELDRISLKDLDRYHSTDVNWRVVEGYGTLVSAYGADVPLMLDCTVDAIDHGGKRLKIETSKGAIAADRVIVTVPSAILAAERIRFGPALPKKIQAALGLPLGLADKLFISLQNAEEFETSVRLFGHTDRVATAGYHIKPFGRPMIEAYFGGRCAADLEPGGEAAFFDFAVSELVGVLGSDFAKRVKPICVHCWGSDPFALGSYSFATPGFADCRQTLAEPVDGRVFFAGEACSRHDFSTAHGGWLTGIAAAEQVIAARGG
;
A
#
# COMPACT_ATOMS: atom_id res chain seq x y z
N MET A 1 31.98 11.82 3.18
CA MET A 1 30.60 12.25 3.48
C MET A 1 30.10 12.97 2.25
N PRO A 2 28.87 12.74 1.74
CA PRO A 2 28.30 13.60 0.72
C PRO A 2 28.32 15.04 1.27
N SER A 3 28.40 16.02 0.38
CA SER A 3 28.48 17.44 0.80
C SER A 3 27.23 17.74 1.63
N SER A 4 27.39 18.42 2.76
CA SER A 4 26.29 18.86 3.62
C SER A 4 25.38 19.90 2.93
N ASP A 5 25.57 20.13 1.65
CA ASP A 5 24.96 21.19 0.85
C ASP A 5 24.47 20.61 -0.47
N VAL A 6 23.16 20.36 -0.57
CA VAL A 6 22.47 19.83 -1.76
C VAL A 6 21.32 20.74 -2.16
N GLU A 7 20.93 20.71 -3.42
CA GLU A 7 19.81 21.54 -3.90
C GLU A 7 18.47 21.00 -3.41
N VAL A 8 18.26 19.68 -3.54
CA VAL A 8 17.01 19.03 -3.17
C VAL A 8 17.27 17.83 -2.26
N VAL A 9 16.52 17.74 -1.16
CA VAL A 9 16.47 16.52 -0.34
C VAL A 9 15.14 15.83 -0.60
N VAL A 10 15.17 14.53 -0.85
CA VAL A 10 13.99 13.68 -0.92
C VAL A 10 13.96 12.81 0.35
N VAL A 11 12.91 12.92 1.16
CA VAL A 11 12.76 12.21 2.44
C VAL A 11 11.83 11.02 2.25
N GLY A 12 12.38 9.81 2.39
CA GLY A 12 11.70 8.54 2.21
C GLY A 12 12.04 7.85 0.89
N GLY A 13 12.55 6.62 0.97
CA GLY A 13 12.99 5.79 -0.17
C GLY A 13 11.94 4.81 -0.68
N GLY A 14 10.63 5.11 -0.50
CA GLY A 14 9.53 4.36 -1.09
C GLY A 14 9.31 4.69 -2.58
N ALA A 15 8.25 4.13 -3.17
CA ALA A 15 7.93 4.31 -4.60
C ALA A 15 7.91 5.78 -5.05
N ALA A 16 7.38 6.69 -4.23
CA ALA A 16 7.33 8.12 -4.55
C ALA A 16 8.71 8.78 -4.49
N GLY A 17 9.47 8.52 -3.42
CA GLY A 17 10.80 9.14 -3.26
C GLY A 17 11.80 8.63 -4.27
N VAL A 18 11.79 7.33 -4.57
CA VAL A 18 12.63 6.73 -5.62
C VAL A 18 12.31 7.33 -6.99
N ALA A 19 11.01 7.50 -7.31
CA ALA A 19 10.58 8.12 -8.56
C ALA A 19 11.03 9.58 -8.66
N ALA A 20 10.86 10.37 -7.59
CA ALA A 20 11.29 11.76 -7.56
C ALA A 20 12.81 11.90 -7.69
N ALA A 21 13.59 11.10 -6.92
CA ALA A 21 15.05 11.14 -6.96
C ALA A 21 15.58 10.71 -8.33
N ARG A 22 15.00 9.67 -8.95
CA ARG A 22 15.36 9.26 -10.31
C ARG A 22 15.05 10.35 -11.34
N ARG A 23 13.90 11.02 -11.21
CA ARG A 23 13.56 12.14 -12.10
C ARG A 23 14.55 13.31 -11.99
N PHE A 24 15.04 13.62 -10.78
CA PHE A 24 16.10 14.60 -10.58
C PHE A 24 17.43 14.15 -11.19
N HIS A 25 17.80 12.90 -10.99
CA HIS A 25 19.00 12.33 -11.59
C HIS A 25 18.95 12.45 -13.12
N ASP A 26 17.84 12.08 -13.76
CA ASP A 26 17.65 12.16 -15.21
C ASP A 26 17.64 13.61 -15.73
N ALA A 27 17.26 14.59 -14.89
CA ALA A 27 17.29 16.01 -15.18
C ALA A 27 18.63 16.70 -14.77
N SER A 28 19.61 15.95 -14.29
CA SER A 28 20.87 16.49 -13.76
C SER A 28 20.66 17.53 -12.65
N VAL A 29 19.66 17.36 -11.79
CA VAL A 29 19.40 18.18 -10.62
C VAL A 29 20.07 17.54 -9.42
N PRO A 30 20.98 18.25 -8.69
CA PRO A 30 21.63 17.72 -7.50
C PRO A 30 20.60 17.38 -6.42
N CYS A 31 20.42 16.10 -6.11
CA CYS A 31 19.52 15.65 -5.06
C CYS A 31 20.18 14.60 -4.18
N LEU A 32 19.65 14.49 -2.96
CA LEU A 32 19.98 13.40 -2.01
C LEU A 32 18.69 12.75 -1.52
N LEU A 33 18.59 11.45 -1.71
CA LEU A 33 17.51 10.63 -1.16
C LEU A 33 17.92 10.14 0.24
N VAL A 34 17.09 10.44 1.25
CA VAL A 34 17.31 10.04 2.64
C VAL A 34 16.25 9.03 3.04
N GLU A 35 16.68 7.84 3.49
CA GLU A 35 15.79 6.74 3.88
C GLU A 35 16.14 6.25 5.30
N ALA A 36 15.12 6.08 6.13
CA ALA A 36 15.27 5.64 7.51
C ALA A 36 15.71 4.18 7.65
N ARG A 37 15.36 3.34 6.70
CA ARG A 37 15.68 1.90 6.68
C ARG A 37 17.04 1.63 6.04
N PRO A 38 17.63 0.43 6.24
CA PRO A 38 18.81 -0.03 5.51
C PRO A 38 18.49 -0.46 4.06
N ARG A 39 17.28 -0.15 3.55
CA ARG A 39 16.80 -0.54 2.23
C ARG A 39 15.88 0.48 1.61
N LEU A 40 15.81 0.50 0.30
CA LEU A 40 14.78 1.19 -0.47
C LEU A 40 13.46 0.37 -0.53
N GLY A 41 12.45 0.93 -1.17
CA GLY A 41 11.16 0.31 -1.44
C GLY A 41 10.05 0.73 -0.46
N GLY A 42 10.38 1.09 0.78
CA GLY A 42 9.37 1.42 1.79
C GLY A 42 8.39 0.26 2.03
N ARG A 43 7.09 0.48 1.72
CA ARG A 43 6.03 -0.54 1.76
C ARG A 43 6.01 -1.49 0.55
N ALA A 44 6.80 -1.25 -0.47
CA ALA A 44 7.17 -2.22 -1.48
C ALA A 44 8.39 -3.01 -0.97
N TRP A 45 8.15 -4.15 -0.37
CA TRP A 45 9.19 -4.95 0.25
C TRP A 45 9.09 -6.42 -0.13
N THR A 46 10.09 -6.88 -0.84
CA THR A 46 10.27 -8.29 -1.22
C THR A 46 11.36 -8.93 -0.37
N VAL A 47 11.11 -10.12 0.12
CA VAL A 47 12.11 -11.00 0.74
C VAL A 47 12.20 -12.30 -0.07
N THR A 48 13.31 -13.01 0.08
CA THR A 48 13.48 -14.33 -0.56
C THR A 48 13.34 -15.40 0.51
N ASP A 49 12.49 -16.41 0.27
CA ASP A 49 12.36 -17.56 1.17
C ASP A 49 13.52 -18.55 1.02
N GLN A 50 13.51 -19.60 1.85
CA GLN A 50 14.54 -20.64 1.81
C GLN A 50 14.54 -21.46 0.50
N SER A 51 13.46 -21.44 -0.26
CA SER A 51 13.32 -22.09 -1.56
C SER A 51 13.72 -21.19 -2.73
N GLY A 52 14.14 -19.96 -2.47
CA GLY A 52 14.52 -18.99 -3.48
C GLY A 52 13.34 -18.23 -4.09
N PHE A 53 12.12 -18.34 -3.56
CA PHE A 53 10.96 -17.61 -4.04
C PHE A 53 10.91 -16.18 -3.49
N ALA A 54 10.65 -15.22 -4.36
CA ALA A 54 10.38 -13.84 -3.96
C ALA A 54 8.98 -13.72 -3.34
N LEU A 55 8.90 -13.12 -2.15
CA LEU A 55 7.68 -12.92 -1.37
C LEU A 55 7.50 -11.42 -1.13
N ASP A 56 6.43 -10.86 -1.68
CA ASP A 56 6.08 -9.44 -1.49
C ASP A 56 5.30 -9.26 -0.18
N LEU A 57 5.98 -8.83 0.87
CA LEU A 57 5.38 -8.60 2.19
C LEU A 57 4.43 -7.38 2.20
N GLY A 58 4.65 -6.43 1.29
CA GLY A 58 3.78 -5.28 1.06
C GLY A 58 3.04 -5.37 -0.27
N CYS A 59 3.12 -4.31 -1.11
CA CYS A 59 2.48 -4.34 -2.42
C CYS A 59 3.08 -5.45 -3.30
N GLY A 60 2.23 -6.16 -4.04
CA GLY A 60 2.65 -7.25 -4.91
C GLY A 60 1.92 -7.26 -6.25
N TRP A 61 1.01 -6.30 -6.48
CA TRP A 61 0.22 -6.19 -7.68
C TRP A 61 0.51 -4.92 -8.46
N LEU A 62 0.80 -5.04 -9.73
CA LEU A 62 0.78 -3.96 -10.71
C LEU A 62 -0.68 -3.67 -11.05
N HIS A 63 -1.39 -2.95 -10.17
CA HIS A 63 -2.77 -2.52 -10.43
C HIS A 63 -2.82 -1.55 -11.60
N SER A 64 -3.90 -1.60 -12.39
CA SER A 64 -4.04 -0.81 -13.63
C SER A 64 -2.82 -0.96 -14.53
N ALA A 65 -2.40 -2.21 -14.77
CA ALA A 65 -1.11 -2.53 -15.39
C ALA A 65 -0.98 -2.04 -16.83
N ASP A 66 -2.09 -1.76 -17.51
CA ASP A 66 -2.14 -1.16 -18.84
C ASP A 66 -1.69 0.31 -18.86
N ARG A 67 -1.73 1.02 -17.72
CA ARG A 67 -1.27 2.41 -17.57
C ARG A 67 -0.26 2.61 -16.42
N ASN A 68 0.10 1.55 -15.70
CA ASN A 68 1.00 1.59 -14.57
C ASN A 68 2.45 1.80 -15.02
N PRO A 69 3.13 2.89 -14.62
CA PRO A 69 4.50 3.18 -15.08
C PRO A 69 5.52 2.12 -14.63
N TRP A 70 5.27 1.41 -13.53
CA TRP A 70 6.14 0.33 -13.09
C TRP A 70 6.21 -0.84 -14.08
N VAL A 71 5.24 -0.98 -14.99
CA VAL A 71 5.31 -1.98 -16.07
C VAL A 71 6.47 -1.67 -17.03
N ALA A 72 6.62 -0.41 -17.44
CA ALA A 72 7.74 0.00 -18.29
C ALA A 72 9.08 -0.13 -17.56
N VAL A 73 9.13 0.20 -16.27
CA VAL A 73 10.33 0.01 -15.43
C VAL A 73 10.69 -1.47 -15.32
N ALA A 74 9.70 -2.36 -15.08
CA ALA A 74 9.93 -3.81 -15.02
C ALA A 74 10.50 -4.34 -16.35
N GLN A 75 9.95 -3.92 -17.49
CA GLN A 75 10.44 -4.29 -18.81
C GLN A 75 11.88 -3.79 -19.05
N ALA A 76 12.17 -2.54 -18.66
CA ALA A 76 13.52 -1.97 -18.81
C ALA A 76 14.57 -2.69 -17.95
N GLN A 77 14.17 -3.20 -16.77
CA GLN A 77 15.02 -3.98 -15.88
C GLN A 77 15.09 -5.46 -16.24
N GLY A 78 14.35 -5.92 -17.26
CA GLY A 78 14.31 -7.32 -17.66
C GLY A 78 13.56 -8.23 -16.68
N ALA A 79 12.71 -7.66 -15.82
CA ALA A 79 11.90 -8.42 -14.87
C ALA A 79 10.76 -9.17 -15.57
N THR A 80 10.42 -10.34 -15.04
CA THR A 80 9.36 -11.21 -15.57
C THR A 80 8.00 -10.73 -15.06
N ILE A 81 7.13 -10.32 -15.99
CA ILE A 81 5.75 -9.90 -15.66
C ILE A 81 4.82 -11.10 -15.86
N ASP A 82 4.22 -11.57 -14.79
CA ASP A 82 3.12 -12.54 -14.82
C ASP A 82 1.80 -11.83 -15.11
N LYS A 83 1.16 -12.18 -16.22
CA LYS A 83 -0.12 -11.66 -16.69
C LYS A 83 -1.28 -12.62 -16.44
N THR A 84 -1.06 -13.65 -15.64
CA THR A 84 -2.14 -14.55 -15.20
C THR A 84 -3.25 -13.74 -14.53
N PRO A 85 -4.52 -13.96 -14.89
CA PRO A 85 -5.65 -13.28 -14.24
C PRO A 85 -5.59 -13.43 -12.72
N PRO A 86 -5.83 -12.34 -11.98
CA PRO A 86 -5.74 -12.38 -10.52
C PRO A 86 -6.82 -13.31 -9.92
N PRO A 87 -6.55 -13.89 -8.73
CA PRO A 87 -7.44 -14.91 -8.15
C PRO A 87 -8.86 -14.39 -7.84
N TRP A 88 -9.04 -13.09 -7.67
CA TRP A 88 -10.39 -12.50 -7.47
C TRP A 88 -11.23 -12.40 -8.74
N MET A 89 -10.64 -12.55 -9.91
CA MET A 89 -11.37 -12.70 -11.18
C MET A 89 -11.75 -14.15 -11.44
N ASN A 90 -11.11 -15.10 -10.77
CA ASN A 90 -11.44 -16.52 -10.84
C ASN A 90 -12.57 -16.85 -9.84
N ARG A 91 -13.25 -17.97 -10.07
CA ARG A 91 -14.23 -18.47 -9.11
C ARG A 91 -13.49 -18.92 -7.84
N PRO A 92 -14.01 -18.56 -6.66
CA PRO A 92 -13.47 -19.09 -5.41
C PRO A 92 -13.62 -20.61 -5.36
N LEU A 93 -12.81 -21.25 -4.52
CA LEU A 93 -12.95 -22.68 -4.24
C LEU A 93 -14.36 -22.99 -3.72
N GLU A 94 -15.06 -23.94 -4.33
CA GLU A 94 -16.46 -24.24 -4.03
C GLU A 94 -16.69 -24.66 -2.57
N ALA A 95 -15.67 -25.27 -1.94
CA ALA A 95 -15.70 -25.64 -0.53
C ALA A 95 -15.86 -24.42 0.41
N SER A 96 -15.34 -23.25 0.02
CA SER A 96 -15.44 -22.02 0.81
C SER A 96 -16.59 -21.11 0.37
N PHE A 97 -17.04 -21.24 -0.88
CA PHE A 97 -18.10 -20.40 -1.45
C PHE A 97 -18.88 -21.18 -2.53
N PRO A 98 -20.05 -21.77 -2.17
CA PRO A 98 -20.86 -22.59 -3.07
C PRO A 98 -21.28 -21.83 -4.34
N ARG A 99 -21.23 -22.50 -5.49
CA ARG A 99 -21.60 -21.92 -6.80
C ARG A 99 -23.02 -21.33 -6.83
N SER A 100 -23.94 -21.94 -6.11
CA SER A 100 -25.34 -21.48 -6.01
C SER A 100 -25.45 -20.07 -5.42
N GLU A 101 -24.44 -19.62 -4.68
CA GLU A 101 -24.41 -18.34 -4.00
C GLU A 101 -23.70 -17.23 -4.79
N HIS A 102 -22.90 -17.58 -5.81
CA HIS A 102 -22.09 -16.61 -6.55
C HIS A 102 -22.92 -15.52 -7.23
N ALA A 103 -24.07 -15.88 -7.83
CA ALA A 103 -24.94 -14.92 -8.52
C ALA A 103 -25.59 -13.94 -7.53
N ASP A 104 -26.00 -14.44 -6.37
CA ASP A 104 -26.63 -13.62 -5.32
C ASP A 104 -25.60 -12.64 -4.69
N PHE A 105 -24.40 -13.15 -4.41
CA PHE A 105 -23.31 -12.29 -3.96
C PHE A 105 -22.92 -11.22 -5.01
N ARG A 106 -22.78 -11.63 -6.29
CA ARG A 106 -22.46 -10.69 -7.37
C ARG A 106 -23.48 -9.57 -7.44
N LYS A 107 -24.77 -9.91 -7.36
CA LYS A 107 -25.84 -8.93 -7.33
C LYS A 107 -25.69 -7.96 -6.15
N ALA A 108 -25.45 -8.46 -4.93
CA ALA A 108 -25.28 -7.62 -3.75
C ALA A 108 -24.05 -6.68 -3.88
N PHE A 109 -22.95 -7.18 -4.48
CA PHE A 109 -21.75 -6.41 -4.76
C PHE A 109 -22.03 -5.29 -5.77
N ASP A 110 -22.63 -5.62 -6.92
CA ASP A 110 -22.94 -4.65 -7.98
C ASP A 110 -23.92 -3.57 -7.49
N GLU A 111 -24.93 -3.94 -6.69
CA GLU A 111 -25.87 -3.01 -6.07
C GLU A 111 -25.20 -2.08 -5.04
N PHE A 112 -24.23 -2.57 -4.28
CA PHE A 112 -23.45 -1.74 -3.36
C PHE A 112 -22.68 -0.67 -4.12
N TYR A 113 -21.96 -1.04 -5.19
CA TYR A 113 -21.17 -0.08 -5.98
C TYR A 113 -22.07 0.87 -6.79
N ALA A 114 -23.25 0.44 -7.25
CA ALA A 114 -24.23 1.33 -7.87
C ALA A 114 -24.74 2.40 -6.90
N ARG A 115 -25.01 2.03 -5.63
CA ARG A 115 -25.37 2.99 -4.58
C ARG A 115 -24.20 3.93 -4.22
N LEU A 116 -22.95 3.43 -4.28
CA LEU A 116 -21.75 4.24 -4.06
C LEU A 116 -21.64 5.35 -5.12
N ASP A 117 -21.71 5.00 -6.41
CA ASP A 117 -21.66 5.96 -7.53
C ASP A 117 -22.77 7.02 -7.42
N GLU A 118 -23.99 6.65 -7.06
CA GLU A 118 -25.09 7.60 -6.85
C GLU A 118 -24.82 8.52 -5.63
N ALA A 119 -24.38 7.96 -4.51
CA ALA A 119 -24.19 8.71 -3.27
C ALA A 119 -22.99 9.66 -3.35
N ALA A 120 -21.93 9.30 -4.06
CA ALA A 120 -20.72 10.11 -4.20
C ALA A 120 -20.97 11.45 -4.94
N ARG A 121 -22.05 11.53 -5.74
CA ARG A 121 -22.46 12.76 -6.43
C ARG A 121 -23.15 13.79 -5.51
N ARG A 122 -23.50 13.40 -4.28
CA ARG A 122 -24.13 14.29 -3.30
C ARG A 122 -23.08 15.18 -2.62
N GLU A 123 -23.50 16.33 -2.07
CA GLU A 123 -22.57 17.23 -1.37
C GLU A 123 -21.98 16.61 -0.10
N THR A 124 -22.81 15.91 0.67
CA THR A 124 -22.42 15.34 1.96
C THR A 124 -21.66 14.04 1.78
N ASP A 125 -20.50 13.94 2.41
CA ASP A 125 -19.72 12.70 2.53
C ASP A 125 -20.18 11.90 3.77
N ALA A 126 -20.12 10.60 3.71
CA ALA A 126 -20.50 9.70 4.79
C ALA A 126 -19.62 8.43 4.77
N ALA A 127 -19.78 7.59 5.80
CA ALA A 127 -19.15 6.28 5.83
C ALA A 127 -19.76 5.36 4.74
N ALA A 128 -18.90 4.64 4.01
CA ALA A 128 -19.35 3.73 2.94
C ALA A 128 -20.29 2.63 3.46
N SER A 129 -20.21 2.29 4.76
CA SER A 129 -21.14 1.34 5.41
C SER A 129 -22.60 1.77 5.38
N THR A 130 -22.90 3.06 5.22
CA THR A 130 -24.27 3.59 5.10
C THR A 130 -24.97 3.11 3.82
N LEU A 131 -24.19 2.60 2.87
CA LEU A 131 -24.67 2.07 1.59
C LEU A 131 -24.98 0.58 1.60
N LEU A 132 -24.69 -0.12 2.70
CA LEU A 132 -25.02 -1.53 2.87
C LEU A 132 -26.54 -1.70 2.94
N ASP A 133 -27.09 -2.72 2.26
CA ASP A 133 -28.47 -3.10 2.45
C ASP A 133 -28.65 -3.81 3.82
N PRO A 134 -29.43 -3.25 4.76
CA PRO A 134 -29.57 -3.85 6.09
C PRO A 134 -30.09 -5.30 6.10
N LYS A 135 -30.70 -5.74 5.00
CA LYS A 135 -31.26 -7.11 4.84
C LYS A 135 -30.29 -8.06 4.14
N SER A 136 -29.20 -7.57 3.57
CA SER A 136 -28.26 -8.41 2.84
C SER A 136 -27.43 -9.26 3.79
N ARG A 137 -27.45 -10.57 3.60
CA ARG A 137 -26.55 -11.51 4.29
C ARG A 137 -25.08 -11.33 3.88
N TRP A 138 -24.83 -10.64 2.79
CA TRP A 138 -23.51 -10.43 2.21
C TRP A 138 -22.74 -9.25 2.80
N ASN A 139 -23.35 -8.48 3.71
CA ASN A 139 -22.72 -7.32 4.32
C ASN A 139 -21.41 -7.66 5.03
N ALA A 140 -21.33 -8.81 5.67
CA ALA A 140 -20.12 -9.28 6.33
C ALA A 140 -18.98 -9.51 5.31
N LEU A 141 -19.28 -10.19 4.19
CA LEU A 141 -18.28 -10.45 3.14
C LEU A 141 -17.86 -9.16 2.42
N LEU A 142 -18.81 -8.27 2.10
CA LEU A 142 -18.50 -6.94 1.51
C LEU A 142 -17.55 -6.14 2.42
N ASN A 143 -17.82 -6.18 3.71
CA ASN A 143 -17.00 -5.49 4.70
C ASN A 143 -15.61 -6.16 4.87
N ALA A 144 -15.54 -7.50 4.88
CA ALA A 144 -14.27 -8.23 4.88
C ALA A 144 -13.44 -7.90 3.63
N MET A 145 -14.06 -7.85 2.44
CA MET A 145 -13.37 -7.46 1.20
C MET A 145 -12.83 -6.03 1.26
N SER A 146 -13.56 -5.09 1.88
CA SER A 146 -13.08 -3.73 2.12
C SER A 146 -11.78 -3.73 2.91
N THR A 147 -11.63 -4.60 3.90
CA THR A 147 -10.39 -4.69 4.70
C THR A 147 -9.20 -5.14 3.87
N TYR A 148 -9.39 -5.96 2.83
CA TYR A 148 -8.30 -6.36 1.91
C TYR A 148 -7.96 -5.26 0.90
N ILE A 149 -8.97 -4.48 0.47
CA ILE A 149 -8.82 -3.45 -0.56
C ILE A 149 -8.31 -2.13 0.04
N SER A 150 -8.87 -1.71 1.17
CA SER A 150 -8.62 -0.41 1.79
C SER A 150 -7.90 -0.50 3.15
N GLY A 151 -7.66 -1.72 3.66
CA GLY A 151 -7.09 -1.93 4.98
C GLY A 151 -8.04 -1.58 6.14
N ALA A 152 -9.31 -1.30 5.85
CA ALA A 152 -10.28 -0.86 6.84
C ALA A 152 -11.70 -1.34 6.48
N GLU A 153 -12.55 -1.42 7.50
CA GLU A 153 -13.96 -1.68 7.36
C GLU A 153 -14.70 -0.46 6.78
N LEU A 154 -15.81 -0.70 6.11
CA LEU A 154 -16.63 0.32 5.41
C LEU A 154 -17.16 1.43 6.34
N ASP A 155 -17.25 1.19 7.66
CA ASP A 155 -17.69 2.20 8.64
C ASP A 155 -16.64 3.30 8.88
N ARG A 156 -15.39 3.08 8.46
CA ARG A 156 -14.28 4.02 8.58
C ARG A 156 -13.97 4.79 7.31
N ILE A 157 -14.44 4.33 6.16
CA ILE A 157 -14.04 4.80 4.84
C ILE A 157 -15.04 5.83 4.31
N SER A 158 -14.54 6.97 3.84
CA SER A 158 -15.30 7.95 3.07
C SER A 158 -15.85 7.32 1.80
N LEU A 159 -17.16 7.43 1.58
CA LEU A 159 -17.78 6.97 0.33
C LEU A 159 -17.27 7.76 -0.89
N LYS A 160 -16.96 9.05 -0.71
CA LYS A 160 -16.42 9.88 -1.81
C LYS A 160 -14.98 9.50 -2.16
N ASP A 161 -14.16 9.15 -1.16
CA ASP A 161 -12.80 8.67 -1.40
C ASP A 161 -12.82 7.32 -2.12
N LEU A 162 -13.67 6.40 -1.65
CA LEU A 162 -13.81 5.07 -2.26
C LEU A 162 -14.25 5.15 -3.72
N ASP A 163 -15.20 6.03 -4.05
CA ASP A 163 -15.67 6.26 -5.43
C ASP A 163 -14.59 6.86 -6.34
N ARG A 164 -13.69 7.67 -5.79
CA ARG A 164 -12.61 8.32 -6.55
C ARG A 164 -11.51 7.36 -6.99
N TYR A 165 -11.45 6.16 -6.44
CA TYR A 165 -10.43 5.20 -6.83
C TYR A 165 -10.65 4.67 -8.24
N HIS A 166 -9.65 4.81 -9.10
CA HIS A 166 -9.72 4.36 -10.49
C HIS A 166 -8.96 3.06 -10.71
N SER A 167 -9.67 2.00 -11.10
CA SER A 167 -9.09 0.76 -11.57
C SER A 167 -9.43 0.51 -13.03
N THR A 168 -8.47 -0.02 -13.79
CA THR A 168 -8.73 -0.56 -15.14
C THR A 168 -9.01 -2.06 -15.11
N ASP A 169 -8.98 -2.68 -13.91
CA ASP A 169 -9.10 -4.12 -13.66
C ASP A 169 -8.02 -4.99 -14.32
N VAL A 170 -7.02 -4.36 -14.95
CA VAL A 170 -5.82 -5.05 -15.45
C VAL A 170 -4.79 -5.12 -14.33
N ASN A 171 -4.54 -6.32 -13.81
CA ASN A 171 -3.66 -6.52 -12.65
C ASN A 171 -2.65 -7.62 -12.96
N TRP A 172 -1.36 -7.28 -12.91
CA TRP A 172 -0.24 -8.19 -13.15
C TRP A 172 0.66 -8.27 -11.93
N ARG A 173 1.63 -9.19 -11.96
CA ARG A 173 2.63 -9.33 -10.89
C ARG A 173 4.04 -9.37 -11.47
N VAL A 174 5.04 -9.05 -10.62
CA VAL A 174 6.47 -9.22 -10.94
C VAL A 174 6.95 -10.49 -10.24
N VAL A 175 7.48 -11.45 -11.00
CA VAL A 175 7.89 -12.76 -10.46
C VAL A 175 9.04 -12.64 -9.48
N GLU A 176 9.99 -11.72 -9.74
CA GLU A 176 11.15 -11.40 -8.89
C GLU A 176 10.77 -10.50 -7.69
N GLY A 177 9.51 -10.10 -7.60
CA GLY A 177 8.95 -9.27 -6.53
C GLY A 177 8.91 -7.78 -6.85
N TYR A 178 7.81 -7.13 -6.48
CA TYR A 178 7.58 -5.72 -6.73
C TYR A 178 8.53 -4.82 -5.91
N GLY A 179 8.83 -5.22 -4.67
CA GLY A 179 9.79 -4.48 -3.84
C GLY A 179 11.21 -4.51 -4.41
N THR A 180 11.61 -5.63 -5.02
CA THR A 180 12.89 -5.76 -5.74
C THR A 180 12.95 -4.76 -6.90
N LEU A 181 11.89 -4.67 -7.71
CA LEU A 181 11.77 -3.73 -8.82
C LEU A 181 11.92 -2.26 -8.36
N VAL A 182 11.19 -1.87 -7.30
CA VAL A 182 11.25 -0.49 -6.77
C VAL A 182 12.63 -0.16 -6.22
N SER A 183 13.25 -1.09 -5.48
CA SER A 183 14.57 -0.89 -4.90
C SER A 183 15.66 -0.75 -5.99
N ALA A 184 15.62 -1.58 -7.03
CA ALA A 184 16.55 -1.52 -8.15
C ALA A 184 16.42 -0.21 -8.94
N TYR A 185 15.20 0.33 -9.09
CA TYR A 185 14.98 1.62 -9.77
C TYR A 185 15.66 2.80 -9.09
N GLY A 186 15.83 2.73 -7.76
CA GLY A 186 16.49 3.76 -6.96
C GLY A 186 17.97 3.52 -6.68
N ALA A 187 18.58 2.46 -7.21
CA ALA A 187 19.95 2.08 -6.83
C ALA A 187 21.02 3.10 -7.26
N ASP A 188 20.82 3.80 -8.39
CA ASP A 188 21.80 4.70 -8.99
C ASP A 188 21.67 6.17 -8.53
N VAL A 189 20.70 6.49 -7.65
CA VAL A 189 20.55 7.85 -7.16
C VAL A 189 21.44 8.10 -5.93
N PRO A 190 21.94 9.34 -5.70
CA PRO A 190 22.63 9.68 -4.47
C PRO A 190 21.71 9.43 -3.27
N LEU A 191 22.14 8.54 -2.37
CA LEU A 191 21.27 8.05 -1.33
C LEU A 191 21.98 7.92 0.03
N MET A 192 21.21 8.08 1.13
CA MET A 192 21.63 7.88 2.51
C MET A 192 20.61 7.00 3.20
N LEU A 193 20.97 5.72 3.41
CA LEU A 193 20.19 4.74 4.16
C LEU A 193 20.44 4.86 5.67
N ASP A 194 19.66 4.17 6.49
CA ASP A 194 19.76 4.19 7.96
C ASP A 194 19.79 5.61 8.53
N CYS A 195 19.02 6.51 7.94
CA CYS A 195 19.02 7.92 8.25
C CYS A 195 17.59 8.44 8.45
N THR A 196 17.17 8.60 9.71
CA THR A 196 15.89 9.23 10.04
C THR A 196 15.95 10.73 9.88
N VAL A 197 14.84 11.34 9.47
CA VAL A 197 14.63 12.78 9.50
C VAL A 197 13.74 13.11 10.68
N ASP A 198 14.21 13.98 11.59
CA ASP A 198 13.52 14.30 12.83
C ASP A 198 12.85 15.69 12.78
N ALA A 199 13.42 16.62 12.00
CA ALA A 199 12.86 17.95 11.82
C ALA A 199 13.25 18.57 10.47
N ILE A 200 12.37 19.43 9.96
CA ILE A 200 12.58 20.27 8.78
C ILE A 200 12.28 21.72 9.16
N ASP A 201 13.34 22.53 9.31
CA ASP A 201 13.21 23.97 9.49
C ASP A 201 13.22 24.65 8.10
N HIS A 202 12.09 25.27 7.74
CA HIS A 202 11.89 25.97 6.47
C HIS A 202 11.71 27.49 6.65
N GLY A 203 11.94 28.04 7.85
CA GLY A 203 11.84 29.47 8.14
C GLY A 203 13.02 30.29 7.63
N GLY A 204 14.18 29.67 7.46
CA GLY A 204 15.41 30.34 6.99
C GLY A 204 15.49 30.49 5.45
N LYS A 205 16.59 31.14 4.99
CA LYS A 205 16.91 31.27 3.56
C LYS A 205 17.07 29.90 2.89
N ARG A 206 17.74 28.97 3.57
CA ARG A 206 17.83 27.56 3.20
C ARG A 206 17.10 26.71 4.22
N LEU A 207 16.60 25.58 3.77
CA LEU A 207 16.01 24.56 4.65
C LEU A 207 17.13 23.91 5.47
N LYS A 208 16.84 23.62 6.74
CA LYS A 208 17.67 22.76 7.59
C LYS A 208 16.92 21.48 7.88
N ILE A 209 17.43 20.37 7.38
CA ILE A 209 16.87 19.02 7.61
C ILE A 209 17.71 18.36 8.70
N GLU A 210 17.12 18.14 9.87
CA GLU A 210 17.78 17.46 10.99
C GLU A 210 17.59 15.95 10.84
N THR A 211 18.71 15.22 10.84
CA THR A 211 18.72 13.77 10.65
C THR A 211 19.53 13.08 11.74
N SER A 212 19.34 11.76 11.91
CA SER A 212 20.16 10.93 12.80
C SER A 212 21.67 10.93 12.44
N LYS A 213 22.02 11.37 11.23
CA LYS A 213 23.41 11.45 10.73
C LYS A 213 23.95 12.88 10.60
N GLY A 214 23.27 13.85 11.20
CA GLY A 214 23.63 15.27 11.16
C GLY A 214 22.65 16.10 10.35
N ALA A 215 22.88 17.42 10.29
CA ALA A 215 22.02 18.34 9.57
C ALA A 215 22.43 18.47 8.10
N ILE A 216 21.42 18.56 7.22
CA ILE A 216 21.59 18.79 5.78
C ILE A 216 20.95 20.14 5.45
N ALA A 217 21.67 20.99 4.70
CA ALA A 217 21.13 22.23 4.16
C ALA A 217 20.67 22.02 2.72
N ALA A 218 19.44 22.43 2.39
CA ALA A 218 18.88 22.29 1.05
C ALA A 218 18.06 23.53 0.66
N ASP A 219 17.84 23.73 -0.62
CA ASP A 219 16.94 24.78 -1.11
C ASP A 219 15.49 24.33 -1.09
N ARG A 220 15.25 23.02 -1.34
CA ARG A 220 13.92 22.39 -1.38
C ARG A 220 13.94 21.00 -0.77
N VAL A 221 12.78 20.56 -0.33
CA VAL A 221 12.57 19.19 0.18
C VAL A 221 11.29 18.59 -0.39
N ILE A 222 11.34 17.31 -0.76
CA ILE A 222 10.14 16.49 -1.04
C ILE A 222 9.99 15.49 0.09
N VAL A 223 8.87 15.55 0.81
CA VAL A 223 8.52 14.64 1.90
C VAL A 223 7.62 13.54 1.35
N THR A 224 8.09 12.29 1.37
CA THR A 224 7.38 11.14 0.79
C THR A 224 7.05 10.06 1.83
N VAL A 225 7.09 10.41 3.10
CA VAL A 225 6.77 9.48 4.19
C VAL A 225 5.27 9.18 4.24
N PRO A 226 4.86 8.02 4.82
CA PRO A 226 3.45 7.68 5.01
C PRO A 226 2.67 8.76 5.77
N SER A 227 1.38 8.93 5.45
CA SER A 227 0.50 9.89 6.12
C SER A 227 0.46 9.69 7.65
N ALA A 228 0.50 8.44 8.13
CA ALA A 228 0.54 8.14 9.56
C ALA A 228 1.81 8.68 10.26
N ILE A 229 2.95 8.72 9.58
CA ILE A 229 4.19 9.31 10.10
C ILE A 229 4.04 10.83 10.28
N LEU A 230 3.37 11.50 9.32
CA LEU A 230 3.06 12.93 9.42
C LEU A 230 2.02 13.20 10.52
N ALA A 231 0.95 12.42 10.57
CA ALA A 231 -0.11 12.53 11.58
C ALA A 231 0.42 12.32 13.01
N ALA A 232 1.41 11.44 13.17
CA ALA A 232 2.09 11.19 14.45
C ALA A 232 3.21 12.22 14.75
N GLU A 233 3.39 13.23 13.90
CA GLU A 233 4.41 14.28 14.01
C GLU A 233 5.84 13.74 14.26
N ARG A 234 6.15 12.58 13.64
CA ARG A 234 7.49 11.99 13.71
C ARG A 234 8.54 12.85 13.04
N ILE A 235 8.12 13.75 12.13
CA ILE A 235 8.94 14.81 11.54
C ILE A 235 8.32 16.14 11.97
N ARG A 236 9.08 16.96 12.70
CA ARG A 236 8.66 18.28 13.14
C ARG A 236 8.96 19.32 12.06
N PHE A 237 8.01 20.22 11.81
CA PHE A 237 8.19 21.34 10.88
C PHE A 237 8.33 22.67 11.63
N GLY A 238 9.31 23.46 11.24
CA GLY A 238 9.52 24.82 11.72
C GLY A 238 9.57 25.82 10.56
N PRO A 239 8.60 26.72 10.40
CA PRO A 239 7.31 26.88 11.09
C PRO A 239 6.37 25.65 11.00
N ALA A 240 5.45 25.53 11.98
CA ALA A 240 4.50 24.41 12.00
C ALA A 240 3.57 24.40 10.77
N LEU A 241 3.17 23.21 10.34
CA LEU A 241 2.30 22.97 9.17
C LEU A 241 0.95 22.34 9.58
N PRO A 242 0.09 23.01 10.36
CA PRO A 242 -1.11 22.41 10.94
C PRO A 242 -2.08 21.88 9.88
N LYS A 243 -2.21 22.54 8.72
CA LYS A 243 -3.04 22.05 7.60
C LYS A 243 -2.58 20.70 7.06
N LYS A 244 -1.26 20.47 7.00
CA LYS A 244 -0.69 19.18 6.55
C LYS A 244 -0.93 18.08 7.57
N ILE A 245 -0.76 18.39 8.85
CA ILE A 245 -1.03 17.43 9.93
C ILE A 245 -2.53 17.07 9.95
N GLN A 246 -3.43 18.04 9.83
CA GLN A 246 -4.88 17.79 9.77
C GLN A 246 -5.25 16.96 8.53
N ALA A 247 -4.66 17.25 7.37
CA ALA A 247 -4.87 16.43 6.17
C ALA A 247 -4.37 14.99 6.37
N ALA A 248 -3.20 14.82 6.99
CA ALA A 248 -2.65 13.50 7.29
C ALA A 248 -3.51 12.71 8.31
N LEU A 249 -4.08 13.37 9.32
CA LEU A 249 -5.03 12.77 10.27
C LEU A 249 -6.33 12.30 9.58
N GLY A 250 -6.79 13.02 8.55
CA GLY A 250 -7.93 12.62 7.73
C GLY A 250 -7.64 11.46 6.77
N LEU A 251 -6.37 11.09 6.61
CA LEU A 251 -5.87 10.02 5.72
C LEU A 251 -5.10 8.95 6.51
N PRO A 252 -5.72 8.29 7.49
CA PRO A 252 -5.04 7.24 8.25
C PRO A 252 -4.63 6.08 7.33
N LEU A 253 -3.68 5.27 7.80
CA LEU A 253 -3.38 4.01 7.15
C LEU A 253 -4.27 2.91 7.74
N GLY A 254 -4.84 2.10 6.84
CA GLY A 254 -5.45 0.83 7.20
C GLY A 254 -4.39 -0.24 7.40
N LEU A 255 -4.80 -1.40 7.88
CA LEU A 255 -3.95 -2.58 7.97
C LEU A 255 -4.32 -3.60 6.89
N ALA A 256 -3.30 -4.12 6.24
CA ALA A 256 -3.40 -5.25 5.34
C ALA A 256 -2.07 -6.02 5.40
N ASP A 257 -2.06 -7.07 6.17
CA ASP A 257 -0.89 -7.90 6.42
C ASP A 257 -0.99 -9.20 5.63
N LYS A 258 0.16 -9.74 5.26
CA LYS A 258 0.25 -11.00 4.54
C LYS A 258 1.03 -12.01 5.34
N LEU A 259 0.46 -13.20 5.45
CA LEU A 259 1.16 -14.39 5.91
C LEU A 259 1.43 -15.29 4.71
N PHE A 260 2.68 -15.67 4.52
CA PHE A 260 3.06 -16.72 3.58
C PHE A 260 3.16 -18.06 4.32
N ILE A 261 2.55 -19.09 3.73
CA ILE A 261 2.41 -20.41 4.31
C ILE A 261 2.88 -21.44 3.28
N SER A 262 3.78 -22.34 3.64
CA SER A 262 4.17 -23.48 2.79
C SER A 262 3.02 -24.49 2.68
N LEU A 263 2.88 -25.12 1.54
CA LEU A 263 1.79 -26.06 1.23
C LEU A 263 2.35 -27.37 0.69
N GLN A 264 2.17 -28.46 1.43
CA GLN A 264 2.45 -29.83 0.96
C GLN A 264 1.30 -30.31 0.05
N ASN A 265 1.64 -31.19 -0.92
CA ASN A 265 0.73 -31.75 -1.93
C ASN A 265 -0.02 -30.63 -2.68
N ALA A 266 0.71 -29.59 -3.05
CA ALA A 266 0.14 -28.43 -3.75
C ALA A 266 -0.40 -28.79 -5.15
N GLU A 267 -0.01 -29.93 -5.73
CA GLU A 267 -0.51 -30.46 -7.00
C GLU A 267 -2.00 -30.76 -7.00
N GLU A 268 -2.61 -30.98 -5.82
CA GLU A 268 -4.06 -31.19 -5.68
C GLU A 268 -4.87 -29.93 -5.97
N PHE A 269 -4.23 -28.75 -5.99
CA PHE A 269 -4.89 -27.49 -6.29
C PHE A 269 -4.50 -26.97 -7.67
N GLU A 270 -5.45 -26.32 -8.33
CA GLU A 270 -5.16 -25.51 -9.50
C GLU A 270 -4.26 -24.32 -9.13
N THR A 271 -3.57 -23.75 -10.11
CA THR A 271 -2.74 -22.56 -9.91
C THR A 271 -3.63 -21.34 -9.72
N SER A 272 -3.28 -20.48 -8.76
CA SER A 272 -3.95 -19.19 -8.53
C SER A 272 -5.41 -19.31 -8.06
N VAL A 273 -5.68 -20.23 -7.13
CA VAL A 273 -7.04 -20.43 -6.59
C VAL A 273 -7.31 -19.42 -5.47
N ARG A 274 -8.52 -18.85 -5.48
CA ARG A 274 -9.04 -18.04 -4.38
C ARG A 274 -9.83 -18.89 -3.41
N LEU A 275 -9.63 -18.65 -2.11
CA LEU A 275 -10.41 -19.23 -1.02
C LEU A 275 -10.74 -18.12 0.00
N PHE A 276 -11.95 -18.14 0.53
CA PHE A 276 -12.34 -17.35 1.71
C PHE A 276 -12.35 -18.26 2.95
N GLY A 277 -11.87 -17.75 4.08
CA GLY A 277 -12.03 -18.46 5.35
C GLY A 277 -13.50 -18.57 5.74
N HIS A 278 -14.19 -17.43 5.71
CA HIS A 278 -15.62 -17.31 5.96
C HIS A 278 -16.27 -16.28 5.03
N THR A 279 -17.59 -16.47 4.77
CA THR A 279 -18.39 -15.50 3.98
C THR A 279 -19.43 -14.76 4.85
N ASP A 280 -19.58 -15.16 6.10
CA ASP A 280 -20.61 -14.71 7.04
C ASP A 280 -20.09 -13.83 8.19
N ARG A 281 -18.79 -13.53 8.21
CA ARG A 281 -18.16 -12.68 9.22
C ARG A 281 -17.12 -11.73 8.59
N VAL A 282 -16.87 -10.60 9.25
CA VAL A 282 -15.87 -9.59 8.83
C VAL A 282 -14.45 -10.04 9.18
N ALA A 283 -14.27 -10.60 10.38
CA ALA A 283 -12.99 -11.15 10.82
C ALA A 283 -12.70 -12.49 10.13
N THR A 284 -12.16 -12.43 8.93
CA THR A 284 -11.77 -13.58 8.10
C THR A 284 -10.63 -13.20 7.18
N ALA A 285 -9.84 -14.17 6.75
CA ALA A 285 -8.77 -13.98 5.77
C ALA A 285 -9.21 -14.36 4.36
N GLY A 286 -8.56 -13.74 3.37
CA GLY A 286 -8.60 -14.15 1.98
C GLY A 286 -7.33 -14.93 1.64
N TYR A 287 -7.47 -16.07 0.98
CA TYR A 287 -6.34 -16.93 0.65
C TYR A 287 -6.14 -17.04 -0.86
N HIS A 288 -4.89 -16.86 -1.29
CA HIS A 288 -4.43 -17.12 -2.64
C HIS A 288 -3.57 -18.38 -2.60
N ILE A 289 -4.14 -19.49 -3.06
CA ILE A 289 -3.47 -20.79 -3.07
C ILE A 289 -2.66 -20.91 -4.36
N LYS A 290 -1.41 -21.36 -4.23
CA LYS A 290 -0.48 -21.65 -5.33
C LYS A 290 -0.23 -20.44 -6.24
N PRO A 291 0.13 -19.24 -5.68
CA PRO A 291 0.54 -18.09 -6.48
C PRO A 291 1.76 -18.46 -7.34
N PHE A 292 1.77 -18.06 -8.61
CA PHE A 292 2.82 -18.42 -9.59
C PHE A 292 3.06 -19.93 -9.75
N GLY A 293 2.09 -20.78 -9.38
CA GLY A 293 2.28 -22.24 -9.34
C GLY A 293 3.18 -22.75 -8.19
N ARG A 294 3.60 -21.89 -7.28
CA ARG A 294 4.49 -22.22 -6.14
C ARG A 294 3.73 -22.99 -5.06
N PRO A 295 4.38 -23.93 -4.34
CA PRO A 295 3.73 -24.73 -3.31
C PRO A 295 3.53 -23.94 -2.01
N MET A 296 2.72 -22.88 -2.06
CA MET A 296 2.46 -21.99 -0.94
C MET A 296 1.06 -21.38 -0.99
N ILE A 297 0.66 -20.77 0.10
CA ILE A 297 -0.54 -19.94 0.25
C ILE A 297 -0.10 -18.54 0.65
N GLU A 298 -0.64 -17.53 0.00
CA GLU A 298 -0.54 -16.11 0.39
C GLU A 298 -1.87 -15.74 1.06
N ALA A 299 -1.86 -15.57 2.37
CA ALA A 299 -3.03 -15.22 3.16
C ALA A 299 -3.06 -13.71 3.42
N TYR A 300 -4.22 -13.08 3.22
CA TYR A 300 -4.46 -11.65 3.38
C TYR A 300 -5.36 -11.41 4.58
N PHE A 301 -4.89 -10.59 5.51
CA PHE A 301 -5.62 -10.13 6.68
C PHE A 301 -5.77 -8.62 6.62
N GLY A 302 -6.94 -8.08 7.00
CA GLY A 302 -7.13 -6.64 6.93
C GLY A 302 -7.95 -6.08 8.08
N GLY A 303 -7.92 -4.75 8.22
CA GLY A 303 -8.71 -4.01 9.19
C GLY A 303 -8.48 -4.42 10.65
N ARG A 304 -9.56 -4.52 11.41
CA ARG A 304 -9.51 -4.92 12.83
C ARG A 304 -8.98 -6.34 13.03
N CYS A 305 -9.29 -7.26 12.09
CA CYS A 305 -8.78 -8.63 12.17
C CYS A 305 -7.23 -8.66 12.18
N ALA A 306 -6.58 -7.92 11.30
CA ALA A 306 -5.13 -7.79 11.29
C ALA A 306 -4.62 -7.12 12.58
N ALA A 307 -5.28 -6.05 13.04
CA ALA A 307 -4.91 -5.33 14.25
C ALA A 307 -4.97 -6.22 15.52
N ASP A 308 -5.96 -7.10 15.60
CA ASP A 308 -6.12 -8.03 16.72
C ASP A 308 -5.05 -9.15 16.70
N LEU A 309 -4.55 -9.51 15.51
CA LEU A 309 -3.55 -10.57 15.34
C LEU A 309 -2.10 -10.07 15.48
N GLU A 310 -1.80 -8.82 15.09
CA GLU A 310 -0.42 -8.28 15.14
C GLU A 310 0.28 -8.45 16.49
N PRO A 311 -0.36 -8.23 17.67
CA PRO A 311 0.32 -8.42 18.97
C PRO A 311 0.85 -9.82 19.21
N GLY A 312 0.24 -10.85 18.62
CA GLY A 312 0.68 -12.24 18.68
C GLY A 312 1.66 -12.64 17.58
N GLY A 313 1.94 -11.75 16.64
CA GLY A 313 2.89 -11.98 15.55
C GLY A 313 2.57 -13.18 14.67
N GLU A 314 3.60 -13.79 14.08
CA GLU A 314 3.46 -14.91 13.15
C GLU A 314 2.59 -16.06 13.69
N ALA A 315 2.73 -16.40 14.98
CA ALA A 315 1.97 -17.49 15.57
C ALA A 315 0.46 -17.22 15.54
N ALA A 316 0.02 -16.01 15.92
CA ALA A 316 -1.40 -15.65 15.92
C ALA A 316 -2.00 -15.65 14.50
N PHE A 317 -1.29 -15.09 13.53
CA PHE A 317 -1.72 -15.11 12.11
C PHE A 317 -1.80 -16.55 11.60
N PHE A 318 -0.83 -17.39 11.92
CA PHE A 318 -0.80 -18.77 11.46
C PHE A 318 -1.90 -19.63 12.11
N ASP A 319 -2.08 -19.53 13.43
CA ASP A 319 -3.12 -20.26 14.14
C ASP A 319 -4.52 -19.89 13.64
N PHE A 320 -4.76 -18.58 13.40
CA PHE A 320 -6.01 -18.10 12.81
C PHE A 320 -6.21 -18.68 11.40
N ALA A 321 -5.19 -18.61 10.54
CA ALA A 321 -5.25 -19.16 9.19
C ALA A 321 -5.51 -20.66 9.18
N VAL A 322 -4.81 -21.43 10.01
CA VAL A 322 -5.01 -22.88 10.13
C VAL A 322 -6.41 -23.22 10.58
N SER A 323 -6.95 -22.49 11.56
CA SER A 323 -8.34 -22.69 12.02
C SER A 323 -9.36 -22.54 10.88
N GLU A 324 -9.22 -21.49 10.06
CA GLU A 324 -10.11 -21.28 8.90
C GLU A 324 -9.90 -22.34 7.81
N LEU A 325 -8.64 -22.61 7.45
CA LEU A 325 -8.30 -23.59 6.41
C LEU A 325 -8.77 -25.01 6.78
N VAL A 326 -8.65 -25.40 8.04
CA VAL A 326 -9.19 -26.66 8.57
C VAL A 326 -10.71 -26.68 8.49
N GLY A 327 -11.37 -25.57 8.81
CA GLY A 327 -12.84 -25.47 8.71
C GLY A 327 -13.36 -25.68 7.28
N VAL A 328 -12.58 -25.25 6.27
CA VAL A 328 -12.97 -25.37 4.85
C VAL A 328 -12.46 -26.66 4.20
N LEU A 329 -11.21 -27.07 4.49
CA LEU A 329 -10.50 -28.13 3.77
C LEU A 329 -10.37 -29.44 4.57
N GLY A 330 -10.85 -29.46 5.81
CA GLY A 330 -10.83 -30.62 6.70
C GLY A 330 -9.62 -30.66 7.63
N SER A 331 -9.75 -31.46 8.73
CA SER A 331 -8.80 -31.48 9.85
C SER A 331 -7.36 -31.87 9.47
N ASP A 332 -7.20 -32.72 8.46
CA ASP A 332 -5.87 -33.16 8.02
C ASP A 332 -5.07 -32.07 7.33
N PHE A 333 -5.71 -30.98 6.91
CA PHE A 333 -5.04 -29.87 6.25
C PHE A 333 -4.00 -29.17 7.14
N ALA A 334 -4.22 -29.14 8.46
CA ALA A 334 -3.25 -28.60 9.43
C ALA A 334 -1.87 -29.26 9.34
N LYS A 335 -1.80 -30.52 8.94
CA LYS A 335 -0.53 -31.27 8.80
C LYS A 335 0.25 -30.90 7.54
N ARG A 336 -0.38 -30.20 6.61
CA ARG A 336 0.13 -29.88 5.26
C ARG A 336 0.77 -28.49 5.16
N VAL A 337 0.62 -27.67 6.20
CA VAL A 337 0.99 -26.25 6.18
C VAL A 337 1.97 -25.88 7.29
N LYS A 338 2.87 -24.94 7.01
CA LYS A 338 3.78 -24.33 7.98
C LYS A 338 3.94 -22.85 7.64
N PRO A 339 4.11 -21.96 8.64
CA PRO A 339 4.36 -20.56 8.37
C PRO A 339 5.72 -20.40 7.66
N ILE A 340 5.82 -19.40 6.78
CA ILE A 340 7.08 -18.98 6.16
C ILE A 340 7.50 -17.63 6.73
N CYS A 341 6.64 -16.62 6.61
CA CYS A 341 6.87 -15.30 7.18
C CYS A 341 5.60 -14.45 7.16
N VAL A 342 5.57 -13.46 8.04
CA VAL A 342 4.60 -12.36 8.09
C VAL A 342 5.35 -11.05 8.35
N HIS A 343 4.78 -9.92 7.93
CA HIS A 343 5.21 -8.60 8.40
C HIS A 343 4.02 -7.82 8.94
N CYS A 344 4.14 -7.31 10.16
CA CYS A 344 3.13 -6.52 10.85
C CYS A 344 3.31 -5.04 10.52
N TRP A 345 2.54 -4.52 9.57
CA TRP A 345 2.69 -3.13 9.09
C TRP A 345 2.24 -2.09 10.12
N GLY A 346 1.29 -2.42 10.99
CA GLY A 346 0.80 -1.51 12.03
C GLY A 346 1.84 -1.22 13.11
N SER A 347 2.64 -2.21 13.48
CA SER A 347 3.72 -2.10 14.44
C SER A 347 5.05 -1.65 13.83
N ASP A 348 5.15 -1.54 12.49
CA ASP A 348 6.34 -1.06 11.79
C ASP A 348 6.58 0.43 12.05
N PRO A 349 7.72 0.84 12.67
CA PRO A 349 7.94 2.20 13.15
C PRO A 349 8.05 3.26 12.04
N PHE A 350 8.32 2.84 10.80
CA PHE A 350 8.47 3.72 9.64
C PHE A 350 7.30 3.65 8.66
N ALA A 351 6.24 2.87 8.98
CA ALA A 351 5.02 2.81 8.19
C ALA A 351 3.79 3.17 9.03
N LEU A 352 3.59 2.53 10.19
CA LEU A 352 2.42 2.66 11.07
C LEU A 352 1.11 2.29 10.36
N GLY A 353 1.18 1.30 9.46
CA GLY A 353 0.06 0.81 8.67
C GLY A 353 0.43 0.49 7.23
N SER A 354 -0.54 -0.01 6.45
CA SER A 354 -0.32 -0.55 5.12
C SER A 354 -0.55 0.48 4.01
N TYR A 355 -1.76 1.02 3.86
CA TYR A 355 -2.08 2.02 2.84
C TYR A 355 -3.22 2.93 3.27
N SER A 356 -3.27 4.15 2.69
CA SER A 356 -4.17 5.20 3.15
C SER A 356 -5.59 5.05 2.62
N PHE A 357 -6.55 5.38 3.46
CA PHE A 357 -7.92 5.70 3.07
C PHE A 357 -8.33 7.05 3.68
N ALA A 358 -9.31 7.75 3.09
CA ALA A 358 -9.86 8.92 3.74
C ALA A 358 -11.00 8.54 4.68
N THR A 359 -11.04 9.15 5.87
CA THR A 359 -12.20 9.06 6.76
C THR A 359 -13.36 9.92 6.23
N PRO A 360 -14.63 9.66 6.62
CA PRO A 360 -15.76 10.45 6.19
C PRO A 360 -15.57 11.97 6.43
N GLY A 361 -15.79 12.76 5.38
CA GLY A 361 -15.58 14.21 5.39
C GLY A 361 -14.15 14.66 5.02
N PHE A 362 -13.21 13.74 4.79
CA PHE A 362 -11.80 14.05 4.53
C PHE A 362 -11.31 13.62 3.14
N ALA A 363 -12.20 13.28 2.21
CA ALA A 363 -11.82 12.84 0.85
C ALA A 363 -10.95 13.86 0.09
N ASP A 364 -11.06 15.17 0.37
CA ASP A 364 -10.26 16.21 -0.27
C ASP A 364 -8.89 16.42 0.39
N CYS A 365 -8.62 15.76 1.52
CA CYS A 365 -7.34 15.86 2.21
C CYS A 365 -6.16 15.34 1.38
N ARG A 366 -6.38 14.47 0.39
CA ARG A 366 -5.35 14.01 -0.54
C ARG A 366 -4.75 15.17 -1.33
N GLN A 367 -5.59 16.08 -1.82
CA GLN A 367 -5.18 17.28 -2.53
C GLN A 367 -4.50 18.26 -1.58
N THR A 368 -5.09 18.52 -0.41
CA THR A 368 -4.51 19.39 0.63
C THR A 368 -3.13 18.90 1.06
N LEU A 369 -2.95 17.58 1.19
CA LEU A 369 -1.65 16.99 1.54
C LEU A 369 -0.62 17.21 0.42
N ALA A 370 -1.02 17.07 -0.85
CA ALA A 370 -0.15 17.22 -2.02
C ALA A 370 0.29 18.67 -2.31
N GLU A 371 -0.46 19.69 -1.82
CA GLU A 371 -0.12 21.10 -2.06
C GLU A 371 1.28 21.44 -1.53
N PRO A 372 2.14 22.14 -2.31
CA PRO A 372 3.44 22.61 -1.82
C PRO A 372 3.30 23.74 -0.80
N VAL A 373 4.31 23.91 0.04
CA VAL A 373 4.40 25.03 0.99
C VAL A 373 5.55 25.94 0.54
N ASP A 374 5.25 27.22 0.33
CA ASP A 374 6.17 28.29 -0.03
C ASP A 374 7.10 27.97 -1.24
N GLY A 375 6.67 27.04 -2.12
CA GLY A 375 7.48 26.57 -3.25
C GLY A 375 8.78 25.87 -2.84
N ARG A 376 8.91 25.46 -1.56
CA ARG A 376 10.13 24.87 -1.01
C ARG A 376 9.93 23.53 -0.32
N VAL A 377 8.78 23.29 0.30
CA VAL A 377 8.42 22.01 0.92
C VAL A 377 7.31 21.36 0.10
N PHE A 378 7.59 20.21 -0.49
CA PHE A 378 6.68 19.45 -1.34
C PHE A 378 6.32 18.14 -0.66
N PHE A 379 5.14 17.61 -0.98
CA PHE A 379 4.64 16.36 -0.43
C PHE A 379 4.23 15.42 -1.56
N ALA A 380 4.61 14.16 -1.46
CA ALA A 380 4.24 13.11 -2.39
C ALA A 380 4.10 11.77 -1.67
N GLY A 381 3.52 10.79 -2.31
CA GLY A 381 3.22 9.49 -1.76
C GLY A 381 1.84 9.03 -2.22
N GLU A 382 1.48 7.77 -1.97
CA GLU A 382 0.19 7.24 -2.39
C GLU A 382 -0.98 8.02 -1.75
N ALA A 383 -0.81 8.54 -0.53
CA ALA A 383 -1.82 9.33 0.16
C ALA A 383 -2.10 10.68 -0.53
N CYS A 384 -1.16 11.20 -1.31
CA CYS A 384 -1.30 12.42 -2.12
C CYS A 384 -1.99 12.19 -3.46
N SER A 385 -2.20 10.93 -3.89
CA SER A 385 -2.88 10.63 -5.13
C SER A 385 -4.39 10.67 -4.95
N ARG A 386 -5.10 11.39 -5.82
CA ARG A 386 -6.55 11.51 -5.76
C ARG A 386 -7.27 10.28 -6.30
N HIS A 387 -6.68 9.57 -7.26
CA HIS A 387 -7.34 8.50 -8.00
C HIS A 387 -6.60 7.16 -7.95
N ASP A 388 -5.30 7.18 -7.68
CA ASP A 388 -4.44 6.00 -7.61
C ASP A 388 -3.86 5.82 -6.20
N PHE A 389 -4.57 6.31 -5.17
CA PHE A 389 -4.15 6.15 -3.78
C PHE A 389 -4.05 4.68 -3.39
N SER A 390 -3.39 4.40 -2.28
CA SER A 390 -3.16 3.03 -1.77
C SER A 390 -2.31 2.15 -2.68
N THR A 391 -1.67 2.71 -3.72
CA THR A 391 -0.89 1.97 -4.71
C THR A 391 0.53 2.49 -4.88
N ALA A 392 1.44 1.60 -5.27
CA ALA A 392 2.82 1.99 -5.58
C ALA A 392 2.92 2.91 -6.81
N HIS A 393 2.03 2.73 -7.81
CA HIS A 393 2.03 3.62 -8.98
C HIS A 393 1.46 5.01 -8.66
N GLY A 394 0.46 5.12 -7.78
CA GLY A 394 0.02 6.42 -7.27
C GLY A 394 1.14 7.14 -6.52
N GLY A 395 1.93 6.40 -5.74
CA GLY A 395 3.16 6.93 -5.15
C GLY A 395 4.14 7.44 -6.21
N TRP A 396 4.44 6.65 -7.24
CA TRP A 396 5.32 7.04 -8.33
C TRP A 396 4.83 8.30 -9.05
N LEU A 397 3.54 8.36 -9.43
CA LEU A 397 2.95 9.49 -10.14
C LEU A 397 3.06 10.80 -9.34
N THR A 398 2.78 10.75 -8.04
CA THR A 398 2.90 11.94 -7.17
C THR A 398 4.35 12.33 -6.93
N GLY A 399 5.27 11.37 -6.85
CA GLY A 399 6.71 11.62 -6.76
C GLY A 399 7.25 12.36 -7.98
N ILE A 400 6.88 11.90 -9.19
CA ILE A 400 7.23 12.58 -10.44
C ILE A 400 6.62 13.98 -10.49
N ALA A 401 5.33 14.12 -10.14
CA ALA A 401 4.66 15.43 -10.16
C ALA A 401 5.34 16.44 -9.22
N ALA A 402 5.74 16.02 -8.01
CA ALA A 402 6.46 16.89 -7.09
C ALA A 402 7.87 17.27 -7.63
N ALA A 403 8.58 16.31 -8.23
CA ALA A 403 9.88 16.58 -8.84
C ALA A 403 9.77 17.58 -10.02
N GLU A 404 8.75 17.43 -10.88
CA GLU A 404 8.50 18.38 -11.97
C GLU A 404 8.17 19.79 -11.48
N GLN A 405 7.39 19.92 -10.39
CA GLN A 405 7.13 21.21 -9.75
C GLN A 405 8.42 21.87 -9.25
N VAL A 406 9.31 21.08 -8.63
CA VAL A 406 10.63 21.57 -8.19
C VAL A 406 11.48 22.01 -9.37
N ILE A 407 11.53 21.23 -10.45
CA ILE A 407 12.31 21.55 -11.65
C ILE A 407 11.79 22.85 -12.30
N ALA A 408 10.48 23.00 -12.43
CA ALA A 408 9.86 24.20 -12.98
C ALA A 408 10.16 25.46 -12.14
N ALA A 409 10.16 25.33 -10.80
CA ALA A 409 10.46 26.43 -9.89
C ALA A 409 11.94 26.85 -9.84
N ARG A 410 12.86 26.12 -10.51
CA ARG A 410 14.29 26.51 -10.66
C ARG A 410 14.49 27.57 -11.73
N GLY A 411 13.61 27.64 -12.72
CA GLY A 411 13.73 28.55 -13.88
C GLY A 411 13.09 29.93 -13.69
N GLY A 412 12.45 30.17 -12.56
CA GLY A 412 11.85 31.46 -12.20
C GLY A 412 12.57 32.09 -11.02
#